data_df393bea81452ab0a8c58c32c4620f46
#
_entry.id   df393bea81452ab0a8c58c32c4620f46
#
_cell.length_a   1.000
_cell.length_b   1.000
_cell.length_c   1.000
_cell.angle_alpha   90.00
_cell.angle_beta   90.00
_cell.angle_gamma   90.00
#
_symmetry.space_group_name_H-M   'P 1'
#
loop_
_entity.id
_entity.type
_entity.pdbx_description
1 polymer ?
#
loop_
_entity_poly.entity_id
_entity_poly.type
_entity_poly.pdbx_seq_one_letter_code
_entity_poly.pdbx_strand_id
1 'polypeptide(L)'
;MDHIRNFCIIAHIDHGKSTLADRLLERTKTIQVTEGQMLDNMDLERERGITIKSHAIQMEYAMEGKKYLLNLIDTPGHVDFSYEVSRSIAACEGALLIVDATQGVQAQTISNLYMAIDHDLEIIPVINKIDMPNAMPEEVEDEIVDLLGCEPGEIIRASGKTGEGVDDILRAVVDRIPAPTGDKEAPLQALIFDSVFNSFRGIITLVKIENGVVRKGDKVKFFNTGQEYDADEVGVLKMDMVPKAQLSAGEVGYIISGIKDAKEVKVGDTVTHVERPCDKAIEGFQEVKPMVFAGVYPIDPNDYENLRASLEKLQLNDASLTFLPESSQALGFGFRCGFLGLLHMEIIQERLDREFNMDVITTVPNVSYMVYDKQGEVKEVHNPSGLPDATMIDHIEEPFIKASIITSSQFIGPIMKLCLDKRSELVSQNYVSGNRLELVFMIPLGEIVIDFYDKLKSISKGYASFDYHIDSFRPSKLVKLDILLNGEPVDALSTLTHESNAVVFGRRMCEKLKELIPRQQFDIAIQAAIGAKIIARETVKQVRKDVTAKCYGGDISRKRKLLEKQKKGKKRMKQVGNVQVPQKAFLAVLKLD
;
A
#
# COMPACT_ATOMS: atom_id res chain seq x y z
N MET A 1 -24.16 15.06 -23.26
CA MET A 1 -23.63 14.06 -22.29
C MET A 1 -24.00 12.62 -22.63
N ASP A 2 -25.11 12.38 -23.36
CA ASP A 2 -25.61 11.02 -23.67
C ASP A 2 -24.63 10.07 -24.38
N HIS A 3 -23.58 10.62 -24.99
CA HIS A 3 -22.53 9.88 -25.68
C HIS A 3 -21.29 9.61 -24.81
N ILE A 4 -21.29 10.00 -23.52
CA ILE A 4 -20.16 9.80 -22.60
C ILE A 4 -20.48 8.63 -21.66
N ARG A 5 -19.47 7.79 -21.39
CA ARG A 5 -19.49 6.74 -20.37
C ARG A 5 -18.21 6.77 -19.57
N ASN A 6 -18.32 6.99 -18.28
CA ASN A 6 -17.18 6.95 -17.36
C ASN A 6 -17.28 5.65 -16.54
N PHE A 7 -16.28 4.83 -16.62
CA PHE A 7 -16.29 3.54 -15.94
C PHE A 7 -14.90 3.15 -15.44
N CYS A 8 -14.89 2.35 -14.39
CA CYS A 8 -13.66 1.75 -13.86
C CYS A 8 -13.68 0.22 -14.01
N ILE A 9 -12.54 -0.39 -13.78
CA ILE A 9 -12.40 -1.84 -13.71
C ILE A 9 -12.03 -2.22 -12.30
N ILE A 10 -12.89 -2.98 -11.64
CA ILE A 10 -12.65 -3.55 -10.32
C ILE A 10 -12.39 -5.05 -10.43
N ALA A 11 -11.33 -5.52 -9.81
CA ALA A 11 -10.89 -6.90 -9.89
C ALA A 11 -10.00 -7.25 -8.69
N HIS A 12 -9.92 -8.55 -8.39
CA HIS A 12 -8.84 -9.06 -7.53
C HIS A 12 -7.50 -9.06 -8.29
N ILE A 13 -6.40 -9.11 -7.54
CA ILE A 13 -5.04 -9.26 -8.10
C ILE A 13 -5.01 -10.51 -8.99
N ASP A 14 -4.29 -10.44 -10.10
CA ASP A 14 -4.14 -11.52 -11.08
C ASP A 14 -5.42 -11.98 -11.80
N HIS A 15 -6.58 -11.33 -11.64
CA HIS A 15 -7.79 -11.64 -12.40
C HIS A 15 -7.74 -11.15 -13.87
N GLY A 16 -6.66 -10.51 -14.27
CA GLY A 16 -6.41 -10.09 -15.66
C GLY A 16 -6.97 -8.73 -16.02
N LYS A 17 -7.10 -7.82 -15.03
CA LYS A 17 -7.57 -6.45 -15.18
C LYS A 17 -6.81 -5.69 -16.28
N SER A 18 -5.49 -5.52 -16.16
CA SER A 18 -4.65 -4.77 -17.11
C SER A 18 -4.67 -5.38 -18.51
N THR A 19 -4.66 -6.72 -18.61
CA THR A 19 -4.75 -7.42 -19.90
C THR A 19 -6.09 -7.17 -20.60
N LEU A 20 -7.20 -7.17 -19.86
CA LEU A 20 -8.51 -6.88 -20.44
C LEU A 20 -8.63 -5.40 -20.83
N ALA A 21 -8.11 -4.51 -20.01
CA ALA A 21 -8.08 -3.08 -20.31
C ALA A 21 -7.30 -2.80 -21.60
N ASP A 22 -6.13 -3.42 -21.80
CA ASP A 22 -5.39 -3.32 -23.06
C ASP A 22 -6.21 -3.79 -24.27
N ARG A 23 -6.97 -4.88 -24.14
CA ARG A 23 -7.87 -5.35 -25.22
C ARG A 23 -8.98 -4.37 -25.54
N LEU A 24 -9.55 -3.70 -24.53
CA LEU A 24 -10.53 -2.62 -24.76
C LEU A 24 -9.90 -1.46 -25.54
N LEU A 25 -8.67 -1.07 -25.21
CA LEU A 25 -7.91 -0.02 -25.90
C LEU A 25 -7.56 -0.41 -27.33
N GLU A 26 -7.16 -1.63 -27.58
CA GLU A 26 -6.86 -2.15 -28.93
C GLU A 26 -8.15 -2.19 -29.79
N ARG A 27 -9.26 -2.69 -29.21
CA ARG A 27 -10.51 -2.83 -29.94
C ARG A 27 -11.11 -1.49 -30.33
N THR A 28 -10.95 -0.47 -29.49
CA THR A 28 -11.33 0.93 -29.78
C THR A 28 -10.29 1.67 -30.64
N LYS A 29 -9.22 1.01 -31.06
CA LYS A 29 -8.11 1.58 -31.85
C LYS A 29 -7.42 2.77 -31.15
N THR A 30 -7.49 2.83 -29.83
CA THR A 30 -6.80 3.83 -29.03
C THR A 30 -5.30 3.54 -29.00
N ILE A 31 -4.92 2.24 -29.00
CA ILE A 31 -3.55 1.76 -29.16
C ILE A 31 -3.45 0.84 -30.39
N GLN A 32 -2.22 0.67 -30.89
CA GLN A 32 -1.90 -0.38 -31.84
C GLN A 32 -1.71 -1.70 -31.09
N VAL A 33 -1.97 -2.83 -31.77
CA VAL A 33 -1.72 -4.16 -31.21
C VAL A 33 -0.25 -4.28 -30.79
N THR A 34 -0.02 -4.50 -29.51
CA THR A 34 1.33 -4.60 -28.93
C THR A 34 1.44 -5.85 -28.06
N GLU A 35 2.61 -6.44 -28.03
CA GLU A 35 2.97 -7.46 -27.05
C GLU A 35 3.41 -6.75 -25.75
N GLY A 36 2.57 -6.77 -24.71
CA GLY A 36 2.87 -6.21 -23.39
C GLY A 36 1.70 -5.45 -22.76
N GLN A 37 1.82 -5.15 -21.48
CA GLN A 37 0.86 -4.35 -20.73
C GLN A 37 1.19 -2.87 -20.90
N MET A 38 0.35 -2.16 -21.66
CA MET A 38 0.59 -0.74 -22.00
C MET A 38 0.14 0.21 -20.90
N LEU A 39 -0.85 -0.18 -20.10
CA LEU A 39 -1.35 0.62 -18.98
C LEU A 39 -0.40 0.63 -17.78
N ASP A 40 0.30 -0.48 -17.56
CA ASP A 40 1.27 -0.57 -16.49
C ASP A 40 2.55 0.17 -16.90
N ASN A 41 2.58 1.48 -16.65
CA ASN A 41 3.67 2.38 -17.09
C ASN A 41 4.96 2.21 -16.28
N MET A 42 4.87 1.69 -15.06
CA MET A 42 6.03 1.45 -14.20
C MET A 42 6.57 0.02 -14.45
N ASP A 43 7.89 -0.11 -14.53
CA ASP A 43 8.52 -1.44 -14.61
C ASP A 43 8.12 -2.32 -13.41
N LEU A 44 7.90 -1.70 -12.27
CA LEU A 44 7.50 -2.33 -11.03
C LEU A 44 6.07 -2.90 -11.10
N GLU A 45 5.15 -2.23 -11.79
CA GLU A 45 3.79 -2.72 -12.05
C GLU A 45 3.83 -3.98 -12.91
N ARG A 46 4.64 -3.98 -13.98
CA ARG A 46 4.80 -5.12 -14.89
C ARG A 46 5.45 -6.32 -14.20
N GLU A 47 6.49 -6.09 -13.38
CA GLU A 47 7.21 -7.16 -12.68
C GLU A 47 6.34 -7.82 -11.60
N ARG A 48 5.54 -7.03 -10.89
CA ARG A 48 4.68 -7.51 -9.80
C ARG A 48 3.28 -7.93 -10.27
N GLY A 49 2.90 -7.59 -11.50
CA GLY A 49 1.56 -7.87 -12.06
C GLY A 49 0.43 -7.12 -11.34
N ILE A 50 0.72 -5.95 -10.75
CA ILE A 50 -0.25 -5.12 -10.03
C ILE A 50 -0.24 -3.70 -10.57
N THR A 51 -1.41 -3.09 -10.67
CA THR A 51 -1.53 -1.65 -10.92
C THR A 51 -1.28 -0.93 -9.60
N ILE A 52 -0.32 -0.02 -9.59
CA ILE A 52 0.04 0.80 -8.43
C ILE A 52 -0.67 2.15 -8.51
N LYS A 53 -0.73 2.74 -9.72
CA LYS A 53 -1.29 4.06 -9.94
C LYS A 53 -2.49 4.01 -10.88
N SER A 54 -3.53 4.77 -10.56
CA SER A 54 -4.71 4.89 -11.42
C SER A 54 -4.35 5.59 -12.73
N HIS A 55 -4.93 5.12 -13.83
CA HIS A 55 -4.79 5.72 -15.15
C HIS A 55 -6.17 6.01 -15.74
N ALA A 56 -6.35 7.22 -16.23
CA ALA A 56 -7.57 7.60 -16.94
C ALA A 56 -7.29 7.71 -18.44
N ILE A 57 -8.04 7.00 -19.27
CA ILE A 57 -7.86 7.02 -20.73
C ILE A 57 -9.20 7.17 -21.42
N GLN A 58 -9.27 8.15 -22.32
CA GLN A 58 -10.42 8.37 -23.18
C GLN A 58 -10.31 7.57 -24.48
N MET A 59 -11.31 6.73 -24.75
CA MET A 59 -11.47 5.93 -25.95
C MET A 59 -12.63 6.46 -26.80
N GLU A 60 -12.56 6.29 -28.11
CA GLU A 60 -13.65 6.55 -29.03
C GLU A 60 -14.22 5.22 -29.52
N TYR A 61 -15.51 4.99 -29.33
CA TYR A 61 -16.20 3.78 -29.77
C TYR A 61 -17.41 4.14 -30.65
N ALA A 62 -17.52 3.46 -31.79
CA ALA A 62 -18.65 3.68 -32.72
C ALA A 62 -19.60 2.48 -32.63
N MET A 63 -20.84 2.72 -32.28
CA MET A 63 -21.91 1.72 -32.24
C MET A 63 -23.18 2.29 -32.92
N GLU A 64 -23.74 1.53 -33.80
CA GLU A 64 -24.98 1.89 -34.56
C GLU A 64 -24.93 3.27 -35.22
N GLY A 65 -23.78 3.67 -35.74
CA GLY A 65 -23.57 4.95 -36.40
C GLY A 65 -23.41 6.15 -35.47
N LYS A 66 -23.48 5.96 -34.16
CA LYS A 66 -23.19 6.97 -33.13
C LYS A 66 -21.76 6.79 -32.59
N LYS A 67 -21.10 7.90 -32.28
CA LYS A 67 -19.79 7.90 -31.59
C LYS A 67 -20.01 8.12 -30.11
N TYR A 68 -19.39 7.26 -29.32
CA TYR A 68 -19.35 7.34 -27.87
C TYR A 68 -17.92 7.67 -27.40
N LEU A 69 -17.82 8.42 -26.32
CA LEU A 69 -16.60 8.69 -25.59
C LEU A 69 -16.61 7.82 -24.32
N LEU A 70 -15.70 6.88 -24.26
CA LEU A 70 -15.56 5.95 -23.14
C LEU A 70 -14.33 6.37 -22.34
N ASN A 71 -14.53 6.83 -21.11
CA ASN A 71 -13.44 7.16 -20.20
C ASN A 71 -13.24 5.97 -19.26
N LEU A 72 -12.16 5.23 -19.48
CA LEU A 72 -11.72 4.15 -18.60
C LEU A 72 -10.84 4.76 -17.52
N ILE A 73 -11.19 4.52 -16.26
CA ILE A 73 -10.35 4.82 -15.10
C ILE A 73 -9.87 3.49 -14.54
N ASP A 74 -8.60 3.17 -14.80
CA ASP A 74 -7.98 1.95 -14.29
C ASP A 74 -7.66 2.11 -12.80
N THR A 75 -8.00 1.12 -11.98
CA THR A 75 -7.88 1.19 -10.52
C THR A 75 -6.86 0.18 -10.01
N PRO A 76 -6.10 0.49 -8.93
CA PRO A 76 -5.33 -0.53 -8.23
C PRO A 76 -6.21 -1.68 -7.74
N GLY A 77 -5.63 -2.87 -7.65
CA GLY A 77 -6.36 -4.07 -7.18
C GLY A 77 -6.03 -4.48 -5.74
N HIS A 78 -5.08 -3.83 -5.06
CA HIS A 78 -4.58 -4.24 -3.75
C HIS A 78 -5.22 -3.46 -2.60
N VAL A 79 -5.43 -4.11 -1.46
CA VAL A 79 -6.04 -3.50 -0.26
C VAL A 79 -5.34 -2.24 0.24
N ASP A 80 -4.00 -2.18 0.16
CA ASP A 80 -3.24 -1.00 0.57
C ASP A 80 -3.61 0.25 -0.24
N PHE A 81 -4.16 0.07 -1.45
CA PHE A 81 -4.60 1.15 -2.35
C PHE A 81 -6.12 1.33 -2.40
N SER A 82 -6.86 0.81 -1.42
CA SER A 82 -8.33 0.90 -1.36
C SER A 82 -8.83 2.35 -1.44
N TYR A 83 -8.06 3.29 -0.92
CA TYR A 83 -8.38 4.72 -1.01
C TYR A 83 -8.31 5.26 -2.45
N GLU A 84 -7.31 4.85 -3.24
CA GLU A 84 -7.21 5.22 -4.66
C GLU A 84 -8.32 4.58 -5.48
N VAL A 85 -8.70 3.34 -5.13
CA VAL A 85 -9.86 2.66 -5.71
C VAL A 85 -11.14 3.46 -5.45
N SER A 86 -11.39 3.87 -4.20
CA SER A 86 -12.58 4.64 -3.84
C SER A 86 -12.70 5.96 -4.61
N ARG A 87 -11.58 6.68 -4.82
CA ARG A 87 -11.57 7.92 -5.61
C ARG A 87 -11.86 7.70 -7.09
N SER A 88 -11.27 6.65 -7.65
CA SER A 88 -11.49 6.28 -9.05
C SER A 88 -12.95 5.87 -9.27
N ILE A 89 -13.53 5.13 -8.33
CA ILE A 89 -14.95 4.77 -8.30
C ILE A 89 -15.83 6.02 -8.25
N ALA A 90 -15.52 6.99 -7.40
CA ALA A 90 -16.30 8.24 -7.28
C ALA A 90 -16.31 9.08 -8.57
N ALA A 91 -15.37 8.87 -9.49
CA ALA A 91 -15.33 9.55 -10.77
C ALA A 91 -16.11 8.82 -11.90
N CYS A 92 -16.77 7.69 -11.60
CA CYS A 92 -17.43 6.82 -12.57
C CYS A 92 -18.93 6.74 -12.35
N GLU A 93 -19.66 6.35 -13.39
CA GLU A 93 -21.08 5.98 -13.36
C GLU A 93 -21.27 4.45 -13.44
N GLY A 94 -20.22 3.69 -13.76
CA GLY A 94 -20.29 2.24 -13.81
C GLY A 94 -18.95 1.56 -13.56
N ALA A 95 -19.01 0.26 -13.28
CA ALA A 95 -17.82 -0.56 -13.05
C ALA A 95 -17.92 -1.91 -13.76
N LEU A 96 -16.81 -2.34 -14.37
CA LEU A 96 -16.64 -3.72 -14.82
C LEU A 96 -16.11 -4.54 -13.65
N LEU A 97 -16.89 -5.50 -13.16
CA LEU A 97 -16.49 -6.44 -12.12
C LEU A 97 -15.87 -7.68 -12.77
N ILE A 98 -14.54 -7.79 -12.73
CA ILE A 98 -13.83 -8.91 -13.36
C ILE A 98 -13.59 -10.02 -12.34
N VAL A 99 -14.05 -11.22 -12.68
CA VAL A 99 -13.82 -12.45 -11.93
C VAL A 99 -13.09 -13.46 -12.80
N ASP A 100 -12.02 -14.06 -12.26
CA ASP A 100 -11.25 -15.09 -12.95
C ASP A 100 -12.02 -16.42 -12.97
N ALA A 101 -12.24 -16.99 -14.16
CA ALA A 101 -12.94 -18.27 -14.35
C ALA A 101 -12.26 -19.46 -13.63
N THR A 102 -10.99 -19.32 -13.23
CA THR A 102 -10.22 -20.38 -12.55
C THR A 102 -10.18 -20.24 -11.05
N GLN A 103 -10.46 -19.02 -10.52
CA GLN A 103 -10.34 -18.70 -9.09
C GLN A 103 -11.68 -18.33 -8.44
N GLY A 104 -12.64 -17.85 -9.23
CA GLY A 104 -13.94 -17.37 -8.75
C GLY A 104 -13.86 -16.08 -7.94
N VAL A 105 -14.91 -15.77 -7.18
CA VAL A 105 -15.01 -14.56 -6.36
C VAL A 105 -13.99 -14.57 -5.23
N GLN A 106 -13.28 -13.44 -5.01
CA GLN A 106 -12.23 -13.28 -4.00
C GLN A 106 -12.58 -12.13 -3.03
N ALA A 107 -11.88 -12.03 -1.88
CA ALA A 107 -12.20 -11.04 -0.85
C ALA A 107 -12.18 -9.60 -1.39
N GLN A 108 -11.16 -9.23 -2.16
CA GLN A 108 -11.06 -7.90 -2.78
C GLN A 108 -12.16 -7.66 -3.83
N THR A 109 -12.64 -8.71 -4.50
CA THR A 109 -13.79 -8.59 -5.41
C THR A 109 -15.01 -8.09 -4.65
N ILE A 110 -15.28 -8.67 -3.47
CA ILE A 110 -16.41 -8.30 -2.62
C ILE A 110 -16.25 -6.88 -2.06
N SER A 111 -15.08 -6.56 -1.50
CA SER A 111 -14.85 -5.23 -0.93
C SER A 111 -14.96 -4.12 -1.96
N ASN A 112 -14.36 -4.30 -3.15
CA ASN A 112 -14.44 -3.34 -4.24
C ASN A 112 -15.87 -3.22 -4.80
N LEU A 113 -16.61 -4.33 -4.83
CA LEU A 113 -18.02 -4.33 -5.23
C LEU A 113 -18.86 -3.50 -4.27
N TYR A 114 -18.71 -3.69 -2.95
CA TYR A 114 -19.45 -2.88 -1.96
C TYR A 114 -19.12 -1.39 -2.09
N MET A 115 -17.84 -1.04 -2.28
CA MET A 115 -17.48 0.37 -2.55
C MET A 115 -18.18 0.91 -3.81
N ALA A 116 -18.29 0.12 -4.88
CA ALA A 116 -18.97 0.54 -6.10
C ALA A 116 -20.50 0.69 -5.88
N ILE A 117 -21.11 -0.19 -5.10
CA ILE A 117 -22.54 -0.10 -4.73
C ILE A 117 -22.80 1.11 -3.84
N ASP A 118 -21.94 1.41 -2.87
CA ASP A 118 -22.05 2.59 -1.99
C ASP A 118 -21.98 3.92 -2.77
N HIS A 119 -21.38 3.88 -3.97
CA HIS A 119 -21.35 5.02 -4.91
C HIS A 119 -22.42 4.94 -6.02
N ASP A 120 -23.42 4.06 -5.89
CA ASP A 120 -24.51 3.87 -6.84
C ASP A 120 -24.06 3.57 -8.29
N LEU A 121 -22.93 2.87 -8.48
CA LEU A 121 -22.43 2.51 -9.80
C LEU A 121 -23.23 1.35 -10.42
N GLU A 122 -23.48 1.43 -11.73
CA GLU A 122 -23.94 0.29 -12.52
C GLU A 122 -22.83 -0.77 -12.63
N ILE A 123 -23.11 -2.01 -12.21
CA ILE A 123 -22.14 -3.10 -12.19
C ILE A 123 -22.35 -4.01 -13.40
N ILE A 124 -21.30 -4.19 -14.20
CA ILE A 124 -21.27 -5.15 -15.31
C ILE A 124 -20.35 -6.30 -14.93
N PRO A 125 -20.90 -7.48 -14.59
CA PRO A 125 -20.07 -8.65 -14.24
C PRO A 125 -19.45 -9.29 -15.49
N VAL A 126 -18.16 -9.60 -15.39
CA VAL A 126 -17.36 -10.22 -16.45
C VAL A 126 -16.58 -11.40 -15.89
N ILE A 127 -16.78 -12.58 -16.44
CA ILE A 127 -15.97 -13.77 -16.18
C ILE A 127 -14.82 -13.78 -17.18
N ASN A 128 -13.60 -13.56 -16.70
CA ASN A 128 -12.38 -13.51 -17.51
C ASN A 128 -11.61 -14.84 -17.49
N LYS A 129 -10.69 -15.00 -18.45
CA LYS A 129 -9.81 -16.18 -18.61
C LYS A 129 -10.57 -17.47 -18.94
N ILE A 130 -11.67 -17.37 -19.67
CA ILE A 130 -12.43 -18.56 -20.13
C ILE A 130 -11.62 -19.49 -21.05
N ASP A 131 -10.51 -18.99 -21.61
CA ASP A 131 -9.56 -19.75 -22.43
C ASP A 131 -8.65 -20.71 -21.65
N MET A 132 -8.65 -20.63 -20.33
CA MET A 132 -7.79 -21.47 -19.50
C MET A 132 -8.35 -22.90 -19.39
N PRO A 133 -7.47 -23.94 -19.44
CA PRO A 133 -7.92 -25.35 -19.39
C PRO A 133 -8.67 -25.75 -18.10
N ASN A 134 -8.43 -25.03 -17.02
CA ASN A 134 -9.04 -25.23 -15.70
C ASN A 134 -10.13 -24.18 -15.38
N ALA A 135 -10.64 -23.48 -16.40
CA ALA A 135 -11.74 -22.55 -16.21
C ALA A 135 -13.04 -23.28 -15.84
N MET A 136 -13.78 -22.72 -14.90
CA MET A 136 -15.06 -23.22 -14.40
C MET A 136 -16.13 -22.12 -14.52
N PRO A 137 -16.43 -21.65 -15.75
CA PRO A 137 -17.28 -20.47 -15.95
C PRO A 137 -18.70 -20.65 -15.39
N GLU A 138 -19.27 -21.85 -15.40
CA GLU A 138 -20.59 -22.13 -14.85
C GLU A 138 -20.62 -21.98 -13.32
N GLU A 139 -19.61 -22.51 -12.60
CA GLU A 139 -19.53 -22.40 -11.15
C GLU A 139 -19.30 -20.94 -10.73
N VAL A 140 -18.47 -20.21 -11.48
CA VAL A 140 -18.19 -18.78 -11.21
C VAL A 140 -19.41 -17.91 -11.56
N GLU A 141 -20.20 -18.30 -12.55
CA GLU A 141 -21.48 -17.63 -12.88
C GLU A 141 -22.46 -17.75 -11.71
N ASP A 142 -22.59 -18.95 -11.12
CA ASP A 142 -23.42 -19.18 -9.93
C ASP A 142 -22.93 -18.31 -8.73
N GLU A 143 -21.61 -18.24 -8.50
CA GLU A 143 -21.04 -17.38 -7.45
C GLU A 143 -21.39 -15.89 -7.65
N ILE A 144 -21.35 -15.39 -8.90
CA ILE A 144 -21.67 -14.00 -9.23
C ILE A 144 -23.17 -13.74 -9.08
N VAL A 145 -24.01 -14.68 -9.52
CA VAL A 145 -25.48 -14.60 -9.37
C VAL A 145 -25.86 -14.53 -7.88
N ASP A 146 -25.27 -15.39 -7.06
CA ASP A 146 -25.49 -15.39 -5.60
C ASP A 146 -25.04 -14.06 -4.96
N LEU A 147 -23.94 -13.47 -5.45
CA LEU A 147 -23.37 -12.22 -4.92
C LEU A 147 -24.15 -10.96 -5.34
N LEU A 148 -24.55 -10.87 -6.60
CA LEU A 148 -25.18 -9.67 -7.19
C LEU A 148 -26.69 -9.75 -7.26
N GLY A 149 -27.26 -10.97 -7.24
CA GLY A 149 -28.69 -11.20 -7.51
C GLY A 149 -29.09 -10.88 -8.96
N CYS A 150 -28.13 -10.94 -9.89
CA CYS A 150 -28.37 -10.67 -11.32
C CYS A 150 -28.81 -11.94 -12.07
N GLU A 151 -29.34 -11.77 -13.29
CA GLU A 151 -29.67 -12.91 -14.15
C GLU A 151 -28.39 -13.44 -14.82
N PRO A 152 -28.26 -14.79 -15.02
CA PRO A 152 -27.08 -15.37 -15.68
C PRO A 152 -26.76 -14.75 -17.05
N GLY A 153 -27.79 -14.36 -17.82
CA GLY A 153 -27.62 -13.70 -19.12
C GLY A 153 -27.02 -12.29 -19.09
N GLU A 154 -26.89 -11.68 -17.91
CA GLU A 154 -26.27 -10.37 -17.73
C GLU A 154 -24.74 -10.46 -17.54
N ILE A 155 -24.23 -11.67 -17.30
CA ILE A 155 -22.80 -11.95 -17.04
C ILE A 155 -22.11 -12.19 -18.38
N ILE A 156 -21.04 -11.44 -18.65
CA ILE A 156 -20.28 -11.53 -19.89
C ILE A 156 -19.10 -12.47 -19.68
N ARG A 157 -19.00 -13.49 -20.56
CA ARG A 157 -17.85 -14.40 -20.58
C ARG A 157 -16.80 -13.87 -21.53
N ALA A 158 -15.55 -13.70 -21.08
CA ALA A 158 -14.49 -13.06 -21.84
C ALA A 158 -13.12 -13.70 -21.63
N SER A 159 -12.21 -13.41 -22.54
CA SER A 159 -10.78 -13.68 -22.41
C SER A 159 -9.97 -12.45 -22.83
N GLY A 160 -9.32 -11.81 -21.87
CA GLY A 160 -8.37 -10.74 -22.15
C GLY A 160 -7.19 -11.21 -23.01
N LYS A 161 -6.84 -12.50 -22.99
CA LYS A 161 -5.76 -13.06 -23.78
C LYS A 161 -6.14 -13.26 -25.24
N THR A 162 -7.32 -13.81 -25.53
CA THR A 162 -7.75 -14.12 -26.91
C THR A 162 -8.54 -12.98 -27.53
N GLY A 163 -9.11 -12.09 -26.74
CA GLY A 163 -10.01 -11.01 -27.17
C GLY A 163 -11.47 -11.46 -27.31
N GLU A 164 -11.80 -12.69 -26.93
CA GLU A 164 -13.19 -13.19 -26.93
C GLU A 164 -14.04 -12.40 -25.92
N GLY A 165 -15.29 -12.05 -26.26
CA GLY A 165 -16.24 -11.32 -25.43
C GLY A 165 -15.95 -9.81 -25.27
N VAL A 166 -14.86 -9.27 -25.80
CA VAL A 166 -14.48 -7.86 -25.65
C VAL A 166 -15.49 -6.91 -26.32
N ASP A 167 -16.03 -7.29 -27.47
CA ASP A 167 -17.08 -6.50 -28.14
C ASP A 167 -18.38 -6.46 -27.33
N ASP A 168 -18.72 -7.55 -26.66
CA ASP A 168 -19.90 -7.62 -25.79
C ASP A 168 -19.73 -6.76 -24.56
N ILE A 169 -18.51 -6.69 -23.99
CA ILE A 169 -18.19 -5.76 -22.91
C ILE A 169 -18.35 -4.31 -23.37
N LEU A 170 -17.78 -3.91 -24.52
CA LEU A 170 -17.90 -2.54 -25.04
C LEU A 170 -19.36 -2.17 -25.31
N ARG A 171 -20.14 -3.11 -25.83
CA ARG A 171 -21.59 -2.91 -26.05
C ARG A 171 -22.32 -2.72 -24.73
N ALA A 172 -22.06 -3.59 -23.73
CA ALA A 172 -22.66 -3.48 -22.40
C ALA A 172 -22.31 -2.16 -21.69
N VAL A 173 -21.07 -1.69 -21.83
CA VAL A 173 -20.66 -0.36 -21.31
C VAL A 173 -21.52 0.75 -21.91
N VAL A 174 -21.79 0.73 -23.22
CA VAL A 174 -22.63 1.74 -23.85
C VAL A 174 -24.11 1.63 -23.46
N ASP A 175 -24.63 0.39 -23.40
CA ASP A 175 -26.07 0.15 -23.22
C ASP A 175 -26.50 0.23 -21.74
N ARG A 176 -25.66 -0.23 -20.80
CA ARG A 176 -26.02 -0.37 -19.39
C ARG A 176 -25.54 0.80 -18.53
N ILE A 177 -24.30 1.28 -18.73
CA ILE A 177 -23.78 2.38 -17.90
C ILE A 177 -24.53 3.66 -18.26
N PRO A 178 -25.11 4.37 -17.27
CA PRO A 178 -25.80 5.62 -17.53
C PRO A 178 -24.84 6.70 -18.02
N ALA A 179 -25.37 7.66 -18.78
CA ALA A 179 -24.62 8.85 -19.11
C ALA A 179 -24.39 9.70 -17.84
N PRO A 180 -23.25 10.41 -17.73
CA PRO A 180 -23.03 11.31 -16.61
C PRO A 180 -24.11 12.38 -16.54
N THR A 181 -24.51 12.72 -15.33
CA THR A 181 -25.44 13.80 -15.04
C THR A 181 -24.67 15.10 -14.79
N GLY A 182 -25.33 16.25 -14.91
CA GLY A 182 -24.71 17.54 -14.59
C GLY A 182 -25.29 18.68 -15.43
N ASP A 183 -25.07 19.90 -14.99
CA ASP A 183 -25.54 21.10 -15.68
C ASP A 183 -24.31 21.95 -16.12
N LYS A 184 -24.22 22.19 -17.44
CA LYS A 184 -23.13 23.01 -18.03
C LYS A 184 -23.23 24.49 -17.67
N GLU A 185 -24.44 24.97 -17.34
CA GLU A 185 -24.70 26.37 -16.99
C GLU A 185 -24.51 26.62 -15.46
N ALA A 186 -24.38 25.58 -14.65
CA ALA A 186 -24.11 25.70 -13.23
C ALA A 186 -22.68 26.20 -12.93
N PRO A 187 -22.39 26.67 -11.73
CA PRO A 187 -21.01 26.92 -11.29
C PRO A 187 -20.13 25.69 -11.45
N LEU A 188 -18.86 25.90 -11.76
CA LEU A 188 -17.91 24.81 -11.92
C LEU A 188 -17.79 24.00 -10.62
N GLN A 189 -17.95 22.69 -10.74
CA GLN A 189 -17.62 21.69 -9.74
C GLN A 189 -16.86 20.57 -10.42
N ALA A 190 -15.56 20.46 -10.16
CA ALA A 190 -14.72 19.41 -10.69
C ALA A 190 -14.07 18.64 -9.54
N LEU A 191 -14.26 17.32 -9.51
CA LEU A 191 -13.63 16.41 -8.54
C LEU A 191 -12.22 16.09 -8.97
N ILE A 192 -11.25 16.31 -8.12
CA ILE A 192 -9.87 15.82 -8.31
C ILE A 192 -9.82 14.37 -7.85
N PHE A 193 -9.74 13.42 -8.77
CA PHE A 193 -9.63 12.02 -8.40
C PHE A 193 -8.19 11.50 -8.37
N ASP A 194 -7.22 12.16 -9.05
CA ASP A 194 -5.79 11.86 -8.98
C ASP A 194 -4.95 13.08 -9.36
N SER A 195 -3.62 12.99 -9.15
CA SER A 195 -2.67 14.01 -9.58
C SER A 195 -1.33 13.39 -9.98
N VAL A 196 -0.68 14.02 -10.97
CA VAL A 196 0.63 13.60 -11.49
C VAL A 196 1.59 14.77 -11.49
N PHE A 197 2.77 14.61 -10.90
CA PHE A 197 3.81 15.63 -10.97
C PHE A 197 4.63 15.50 -12.26
N ASN A 198 4.78 16.61 -12.95
CA ASN A 198 5.67 16.76 -14.10
C ASN A 198 6.70 17.86 -13.81
N SER A 199 7.99 17.55 -13.97
CA SER A 199 9.09 18.47 -13.64
C SER A 199 9.04 19.80 -14.40
N PHE A 200 8.40 19.84 -15.58
CA PHE A 200 8.30 21.03 -16.43
C PHE A 200 6.96 21.76 -16.26
N ARG A 201 5.88 21.05 -16.03
CA ARG A 201 4.51 21.58 -16.01
C ARG A 201 3.95 21.75 -14.58
N GLY A 202 4.65 21.25 -13.57
CA GLY A 202 4.16 21.18 -12.20
C GLY A 202 3.17 20.04 -11.99
N ILE A 203 2.23 20.21 -11.06
CA ILE A 203 1.20 19.23 -10.76
C ILE A 203 0.10 19.29 -11.82
N ILE A 204 -0.20 18.17 -12.41
CA ILE A 204 -1.30 17.95 -13.35
C ILE A 204 -2.43 17.30 -12.55
N THR A 205 -3.53 18.00 -12.37
CA THR A 205 -4.69 17.47 -11.66
C THR A 205 -5.60 16.73 -12.63
N LEU A 206 -5.95 15.47 -12.31
CA LEU A 206 -6.92 14.67 -13.04
C LEU A 206 -8.30 14.93 -12.44
N VAL A 207 -9.23 15.35 -13.28
CA VAL A 207 -10.53 15.83 -12.83
C VAL A 207 -11.70 15.20 -13.59
N LYS A 208 -12.80 14.97 -12.87
CA LYS A 208 -14.13 14.77 -13.46
C LYS A 208 -14.94 16.04 -13.26
N ILE A 209 -15.50 16.57 -14.33
CA ILE A 209 -16.37 17.74 -14.26
C ILE A 209 -17.79 17.28 -13.92
N GLU A 210 -18.25 17.59 -12.71
CA GLU A 210 -19.63 17.29 -12.30
C GLU A 210 -20.58 18.34 -12.84
N ASN A 211 -20.25 19.62 -12.67
CA ASN A 211 -21.06 20.73 -13.15
C ASN A 211 -20.19 21.83 -13.77
N GLY A 212 -20.79 22.61 -14.63
CA GLY A 212 -20.15 23.76 -15.23
C GLY A 212 -19.21 23.42 -16.39
N VAL A 213 -18.32 24.34 -16.69
CA VAL A 213 -17.35 24.28 -17.78
C VAL A 213 -16.08 24.95 -17.30
N VAL A 214 -14.92 24.34 -17.51
CA VAL A 214 -13.61 24.99 -17.32
C VAL A 214 -12.90 25.19 -18.65
N ARG A 215 -12.31 26.36 -18.84
CA ARG A 215 -11.58 26.74 -20.07
C ARG A 215 -10.13 27.06 -19.75
N LYS A 216 -9.30 26.96 -20.75
CA LYS A 216 -7.93 27.47 -20.66
C LYS A 216 -7.98 28.98 -20.34
N GLY A 217 -7.23 29.38 -19.30
CA GLY A 217 -7.14 30.76 -18.82
C GLY A 217 -8.15 31.16 -17.75
N ASP A 218 -9.08 30.26 -17.40
CA ASP A 218 -10.02 30.51 -16.29
C ASP A 218 -9.27 30.54 -14.96
N LYS A 219 -9.71 31.44 -14.05
CA LYS A 219 -9.23 31.45 -12.67
C LYS A 219 -9.99 30.44 -11.84
N VAL A 220 -9.28 29.45 -11.36
CA VAL A 220 -9.84 28.35 -10.57
C VAL A 220 -9.39 28.43 -9.13
N LYS A 221 -10.24 27.93 -8.24
CA LYS A 221 -10.02 27.86 -6.81
C LYS A 221 -10.21 26.44 -6.32
N PHE A 222 -9.28 25.96 -5.51
CA PHE A 222 -9.35 24.69 -4.81
C PHE A 222 -10.15 24.90 -3.52
N PHE A 223 -11.23 24.19 -3.36
CA PHE A 223 -12.24 24.48 -2.33
C PHE A 223 -11.70 24.32 -0.89
N ASN A 224 -11.00 23.20 -0.62
CA ASN A 224 -10.48 22.91 0.73
C ASN A 224 -9.22 23.68 1.08
N THR A 225 -8.31 23.86 0.12
CA THR A 225 -7.07 24.62 0.39
C THR A 225 -7.25 26.12 0.28
N GLY A 226 -8.32 26.57 -0.42
CA GLY A 226 -8.61 27.97 -0.65
C GLY A 226 -7.66 28.66 -1.64
N GLN A 227 -6.71 27.93 -2.23
CA GLN A 227 -5.71 28.47 -3.16
C GLN A 227 -6.31 28.74 -4.53
N GLU A 228 -5.82 29.79 -5.18
CA GLU A 228 -6.31 30.25 -6.48
C GLU A 228 -5.20 30.19 -7.53
N TYR A 229 -5.52 29.69 -8.72
CA TYR A 229 -4.59 29.51 -9.83
C TYR A 229 -5.25 29.80 -11.16
N ASP A 230 -4.43 30.03 -12.18
CA ASP A 230 -4.90 30.09 -13.57
C ASP A 230 -4.89 28.66 -14.16
N ALA A 231 -5.92 28.27 -14.88
CA ALA A 231 -5.94 27.03 -15.65
C ALA A 231 -5.13 27.24 -16.95
N ASP A 232 -3.81 27.03 -16.88
CA ASP A 232 -2.92 27.25 -18.01
C ASP A 232 -3.23 26.37 -19.21
N GLU A 233 -3.64 25.14 -18.95
CA GLU A 233 -4.05 24.16 -19.95
C GLU A 233 -5.14 23.24 -19.37
N VAL A 234 -6.12 22.91 -20.20
CA VAL A 234 -7.13 21.88 -19.94
C VAL A 234 -7.15 20.90 -21.10
N GLY A 235 -7.48 19.64 -20.84
CA GLY A 235 -7.51 18.63 -21.90
C GLY A 235 -7.95 17.26 -21.43
N VAL A 236 -7.87 16.29 -22.31
CA VAL A 236 -8.23 14.90 -22.06
C VAL A 236 -6.99 14.00 -22.14
N LEU A 237 -7.06 12.89 -21.46
CA LEU A 237 -6.01 11.86 -21.47
C LEU A 237 -6.42 10.80 -22.50
N LYS A 238 -5.61 10.68 -23.55
CA LYS A 238 -5.55 9.50 -24.42
C LYS A 238 -4.29 8.71 -24.00
N MET A 239 -3.53 8.16 -24.94
CA MET A 239 -2.18 7.67 -24.60
C MET A 239 -1.26 8.83 -24.18
N ASP A 240 -1.50 10.01 -24.76
CA ASP A 240 -0.84 11.27 -24.41
C ASP A 240 -1.89 12.29 -23.96
N MET A 241 -1.42 13.36 -23.31
CA MET A 241 -2.26 14.50 -22.97
C MET A 241 -2.63 15.25 -24.23
N VAL A 242 -3.93 15.40 -24.47
CA VAL A 242 -4.47 16.11 -25.63
C VAL A 242 -5.17 17.38 -25.15
N PRO A 243 -4.56 18.57 -25.41
CA PRO A 243 -5.18 19.84 -25.03
C PRO A 243 -6.52 20.07 -25.71
N LYS A 244 -7.49 20.60 -24.95
CA LYS A 244 -8.79 21.05 -25.43
C LYS A 244 -9.00 22.53 -25.10
N ALA A 245 -9.94 23.17 -25.79
CA ALA A 245 -10.35 24.53 -25.46
C ALA A 245 -11.09 24.60 -24.12
N GLN A 246 -11.85 23.58 -23.78
CA GLN A 246 -12.65 23.47 -22.57
C GLN A 246 -12.95 22.01 -22.20
N LEU A 247 -13.26 21.80 -20.91
CA LEU A 247 -13.91 20.62 -20.39
C LEU A 247 -15.28 21.01 -19.83
N SER A 248 -16.28 20.19 -20.06
CA SER A 248 -17.69 20.43 -19.68
C SER A 248 -18.19 19.34 -18.74
N ALA A 249 -19.31 19.61 -18.06
CA ALA A 249 -20.00 18.64 -17.23
C ALA A 249 -20.08 17.26 -17.87
N GLY A 250 -19.73 16.22 -17.11
CA GLY A 250 -19.65 14.81 -17.50
C GLY A 250 -18.32 14.39 -18.12
N GLU A 251 -17.43 15.31 -18.50
CA GLU A 251 -16.12 14.96 -19.08
C GLU A 251 -15.07 14.67 -17.99
N VAL A 252 -14.22 13.69 -18.28
CA VAL A 252 -13.00 13.38 -17.51
C VAL A 252 -11.80 13.94 -18.28
N GLY A 253 -10.90 14.59 -17.55
CA GLY A 253 -9.73 15.19 -18.17
C GLY A 253 -8.72 15.69 -17.17
N TYR A 254 -7.89 16.65 -17.57
CA TYR A 254 -6.85 17.23 -16.72
C TYR A 254 -6.88 18.76 -16.74
N ILE A 255 -6.36 19.35 -15.65
CA ILE A 255 -6.08 20.77 -15.53
C ILE A 255 -4.62 20.93 -15.13
N ILE A 256 -3.89 21.81 -15.80
CA ILE A 256 -2.52 22.25 -15.46
C ILE A 256 -2.60 23.68 -14.99
N SER A 257 -2.07 23.95 -13.80
CA SER A 257 -2.10 25.25 -13.14
C SER A 257 -0.73 25.69 -12.62
N GLY A 258 0.35 25.08 -13.08
CA GLY A 258 1.72 25.43 -12.70
C GLY A 258 2.07 25.24 -11.23
N ILE A 259 1.27 24.49 -10.48
CA ILE A 259 1.43 24.23 -9.04
C ILE A 259 2.67 23.36 -8.81
N LYS A 260 3.52 23.72 -7.85
CA LYS A 260 4.78 23.02 -7.57
C LYS A 260 4.82 22.31 -6.21
N ASP A 261 3.95 22.69 -5.29
CA ASP A 261 3.87 22.09 -3.95
C ASP A 261 2.68 21.12 -3.88
N ALA A 262 2.94 19.85 -3.56
CA ALA A 262 1.91 18.84 -3.42
C ALA A 262 0.89 19.14 -2.30
N LYS A 263 1.27 19.95 -1.32
CA LYS A 263 0.37 20.33 -0.21
C LYS A 263 -0.76 21.26 -0.64
N GLU A 264 -0.60 21.93 -1.79
CA GLU A 264 -1.59 22.85 -2.35
C GLU A 264 -2.68 22.12 -3.14
N VAL A 265 -2.44 20.86 -3.53
CA VAL A 265 -3.41 20.01 -4.25
C VAL A 265 -3.71 18.78 -3.40
N LYS A 266 -4.94 18.70 -2.94
CA LYS A 266 -5.41 17.51 -2.25
C LYS A 266 -6.30 16.71 -3.19
N VAL A 267 -5.97 15.44 -3.40
CA VAL A 267 -6.83 14.55 -4.17
C VAL A 267 -8.13 14.31 -3.38
N GLY A 268 -9.28 14.33 -4.05
CA GLY A 268 -10.62 14.39 -3.44
C GLY A 268 -11.13 15.82 -3.24
N ASP A 269 -10.32 16.86 -3.50
CA ASP A 269 -10.76 18.25 -3.42
C ASP A 269 -11.64 18.63 -4.62
N THR A 270 -12.39 19.70 -4.48
CA THR A 270 -13.24 20.29 -5.51
C THR A 270 -12.59 21.53 -6.10
N VAL A 271 -12.50 21.57 -7.43
CA VAL A 271 -12.07 22.77 -8.16
C VAL A 271 -13.32 23.53 -8.60
N THR A 272 -13.32 24.84 -8.35
CA THR A 272 -14.40 25.76 -8.77
C THR A 272 -13.83 27.04 -9.39
N HIS A 273 -14.66 27.92 -9.95
CA HIS A 273 -14.22 29.22 -10.42
C HIS A 273 -14.05 30.23 -9.28
N VAL A 274 -13.09 31.12 -9.39
CA VAL A 274 -12.90 32.23 -8.44
C VAL A 274 -14.07 33.23 -8.52
N GLU A 275 -14.50 33.58 -9.76
CA GLU A 275 -15.54 34.58 -9.99
C GLU A 275 -16.96 34.07 -9.69
N ARG A 276 -17.19 32.77 -9.90
CA ARG A 276 -18.49 32.11 -9.67
C ARG A 276 -18.29 30.78 -8.95
N PRO A 277 -17.94 30.83 -7.65
CA PRO A 277 -17.67 29.61 -6.90
C PRO A 277 -18.95 28.80 -6.67
N CYS A 278 -18.79 27.47 -6.55
CA CYS A 278 -19.88 26.60 -6.11
C CYS A 278 -20.14 26.79 -4.60
N ASP A 279 -21.39 26.51 -4.20
CA ASP A 279 -21.81 26.68 -2.78
C ASP A 279 -21.28 25.57 -1.88
N LYS A 280 -21.05 24.36 -2.42
CA LYS A 280 -20.61 23.18 -1.67
C LYS A 280 -19.53 22.44 -2.42
N ALA A 281 -18.58 21.86 -1.68
CA ALA A 281 -17.66 20.87 -2.22
C ALA A 281 -18.42 19.60 -2.62
N ILE A 282 -17.86 18.83 -3.54
CA ILE A 282 -18.31 17.48 -3.85
C ILE A 282 -18.07 16.61 -2.61
N GLU A 283 -19.09 15.83 -2.22
CA GLU A 283 -18.99 14.94 -1.06
C GLU A 283 -18.00 13.80 -1.34
N GLY A 284 -17.34 13.31 -0.28
CA GLY A 284 -16.43 12.17 -0.37
C GLY A 284 -14.95 12.49 -0.16
N PHE A 285 -14.58 13.78 0.11
CA PHE A 285 -13.21 14.08 0.52
C PHE A 285 -12.91 13.45 1.88
N GLN A 286 -11.98 12.49 1.90
CA GLN A 286 -11.41 11.93 3.12
C GLN A 286 -9.90 12.11 3.09
N GLU A 287 -9.32 12.59 4.19
CA GLU A 287 -7.87 12.66 4.31
C GLU A 287 -7.31 11.26 4.61
N VAL A 288 -6.41 10.81 3.76
CA VAL A 288 -5.75 9.51 3.95
C VAL A 288 -4.81 9.60 5.13
N LYS A 289 -5.01 8.73 6.10
CA LYS A 289 -4.10 8.59 7.23
C LYS A 289 -3.21 7.37 7.02
N PRO A 290 -1.88 7.53 7.06
CA PRO A 290 -0.98 6.39 7.03
C PRO A 290 -1.20 5.52 8.27
N MET A 291 -1.07 4.21 8.09
CA MET A 291 -1.33 3.22 9.14
C MET A 291 -0.08 2.46 9.56
N VAL A 292 0.91 2.39 8.68
CA VAL A 292 2.19 1.72 8.92
C VAL A 292 3.30 2.76 8.88
N PHE A 293 4.16 2.75 9.88
CA PHE A 293 5.25 3.72 10.02
C PHE A 293 6.59 3.01 10.12
N ALA A 294 7.58 3.46 9.34
CA ALA A 294 8.95 2.99 9.44
C ALA A 294 9.93 4.16 9.33
N GLY A 295 11.07 4.03 10.00
CA GLY A 295 12.20 4.93 9.78
C GLY A 295 12.91 4.57 8.48
N VAL A 296 13.22 5.54 7.64
CA VAL A 296 13.96 5.39 6.39
C VAL A 296 15.25 6.19 6.50
N TYR A 297 16.38 5.53 6.40
CA TYR A 297 17.72 6.11 6.61
C TYR A 297 18.60 5.85 5.40
N PRO A 298 19.40 6.82 4.95
CA PRO A 298 20.36 6.58 3.88
C PRO A 298 21.50 5.67 4.41
N ILE A 299 22.07 4.84 3.54
CA ILE A 299 23.23 4.00 3.88
C ILE A 299 24.45 4.89 4.16
N ASP A 300 24.70 5.88 3.30
CA ASP A 300 25.71 6.92 3.52
C ASP A 300 25.05 8.12 4.20
N PRO A 301 25.51 8.52 5.42
CA PRO A 301 24.98 9.70 6.10
C PRO A 301 25.06 11.00 5.30
N ASN A 302 25.96 11.11 4.32
CA ASN A 302 26.08 12.27 3.44
C ASN A 302 24.90 12.39 2.46
N ASP A 303 24.16 11.32 2.22
CA ASP A 303 23.00 11.29 1.32
C ASP A 303 21.68 11.73 1.97
N TYR A 304 21.71 12.28 3.18
CA TYR A 304 20.51 12.72 3.89
C TYR A 304 19.69 13.74 3.09
N GLU A 305 20.34 14.76 2.52
CA GLU A 305 19.64 15.79 1.72
C GLU A 305 19.16 15.24 0.37
N ASN A 306 19.88 14.27 -0.22
CA ASN A 306 19.43 13.58 -1.43
C ASN A 306 18.21 12.71 -1.16
N LEU A 307 18.19 12.00 -0.02
CA LEU A 307 17.03 11.21 0.43
C LEU A 307 15.81 12.13 0.65
N ARG A 308 16.01 13.27 1.31
CA ARG A 308 14.95 14.28 1.51
C ARG A 308 14.33 14.70 0.18
N ALA A 309 15.17 15.13 -0.76
CA ALA A 309 14.72 15.58 -2.08
C ALA A 309 14.01 14.45 -2.87
N SER A 310 14.43 13.18 -2.68
CA SER A 310 13.79 12.03 -3.31
C SER A 310 12.42 11.75 -2.70
N LEU A 311 12.28 11.79 -1.37
CA LEU A 311 11.00 11.65 -0.68
C LEU A 311 10.02 12.78 -1.03
N GLU A 312 10.49 14.03 -1.13
CA GLU A 312 9.69 15.17 -1.58
C GLU A 312 9.13 14.93 -3.00
N LYS A 313 9.97 14.43 -3.91
CA LYS A 313 9.53 14.10 -5.29
C LYS A 313 8.55 12.92 -5.32
N LEU A 314 8.76 11.90 -4.50
CA LEU A 314 7.82 10.78 -4.38
C LEU A 314 6.46 11.25 -3.86
N GLN A 315 6.45 12.11 -2.83
CA GLN A 315 5.23 12.67 -2.24
C GLN A 315 4.41 13.51 -3.24
N LEU A 316 5.07 14.15 -4.22
CA LEU A 316 4.38 14.88 -5.30
C LEU A 316 3.52 13.95 -6.17
N ASN A 317 3.92 12.68 -6.31
CA ASN A 317 3.21 11.66 -7.08
C ASN A 317 2.37 10.71 -6.22
N ASP A 318 2.54 10.77 -4.90
CA ASP A 318 1.89 9.88 -3.95
C ASP A 318 1.51 10.66 -2.70
N ALA A 319 0.31 11.21 -2.71
CA ALA A 319 -0.21 12.05 -1.62
C ALA A 319 -0.40 11.27 -0.29
N SER A 320 -0.37 9.95 -0.33
CA SER A 320 -0.51 9.09 0.86
C SER A 320 0.79 8.95 1.64
N LEU A 321 1.95 9.18 0.99
CA LEU A 321 3.25 9.15 1.63
C LEU A 321 3.43 10.38 2.52
N THR A 322 3.65 10.14 3.80
CA THR A 322 4.03 11.20 4.75
C THR A 322 5.43 10.95 5.29
N PHE A 323 6.19 12.00 5.55
CA PHE A 323 7.51 11.86 6.17
C PHE A 323 7.86 13.06 7.06
N LEU A 324 8.56 12.77 8.15
CA LEU A 324 9.07 13.76 9.10
C LEU A 324 10.53 13.45 9.41
N PRO A 325 11.39 14.46 9.62
CA PRO A 325 12.75 14.23 10.05
C PRO A 325 12.82 13.41 11.33
N GLU A 326 13.71 12.44 11.36
CA GLU A 326 13.97 11.59 12.51
C GLU A 326 15.48 11.38 12.68
N SER A 327 15.90 11.11 13.91
CA SER A 327 17.27 10.72 14.21
C SER A 327 17.29 9.43 15.02
N SER A 328 18.20 8.53 14.65
CA SER A 328 18.50 7.30 15.36
C SER A 328 19.93 7.33 15.89
N GLN A 329 20.14 6.86 17.10
CA GLN A 329 21.50 6.72 17.65
C GLN A 329 22.33 5.72 16.86
N ALA A 330 21.69 4.71 16.28
CA ALA A 330 22.33 3.65 15.52
C ALA A 330 22.56 4.01 14.05
N LEU A 331 21.60 4.71 13.41
CA LEU A 331 21.57 4.94 11.97
C LEU A 331 21.82 6.41 11.56
N GLY A 332 21.86 7.33 12.51
CA GLY A 332 22.05 8.76 12.24
C GLY A 332 20.76 9.47 11.87
N PHE A 333 20.85 10.42 10.92
CA PHE A 333 19.70 11.19 10.45
C PHE A 333 18.94 10.48 9.32
N GLY A 334 17.64 10.53 9.38
CA GLY A 334 16.72 9.94 8.41
C GLY A 334 15.33 10.53 8.53
N PHE A 335 14.33 9.76 8.10
CA PHE A 335 12.94 10.20 8.10
C PHE A 335 12.03 9.11 8.66
N ARG A 336 11.08 9.49 9.49
CA ARG A 336 9.91 8.66 9.84
C ARG A 336 8.89 8.81 8.74
N CYS A 337 8.71 7.74 7.97
CA CYS A 337 7.75 7.68 6.88
C CYS A 337 6.49 6.95 7.32
N GLY A 338 5.33 7.46 6.88
CA GLY A 338 4.04 6.83 7.02
C GLY A 338 3.56 6.28 5.68
N PHE A 339 3.02 5.07 5.70
CA PHE A 339 2.60 4.29 4.55
C PHE A 339 1.18 3.76 4.76
N LEU A 340 0.45 3.47 3.69
CA LEU A 340 -0.87 2.84 3.74
C LEU A 340 -0.81 1.42 4.28
N GLY A 341 0.20 0.65 3.86
CA GLY A 341 0.44 -0.72 4.26
C GLY A 341 1.86 -1.17 3.94
N LEU A 342 2.11 -2.48 4.06
CA LEU A 342 3.44 -3.04 3.77
C LEU A 342 3.82 -3.00 2.30
N LEU A 343 2.89 -3.34 1.41
CA LEU A 343 3.15 -3.30 -0.02
C LEU A 343 3.48 -1.89 -0.47
N HIS A 344 2.77 -0.88 0.06
CA HIS A 344 3.09 0.52 -0.21
C HIS A 344 4.50 0.87 0.26
N MET A 345 4.91 0.45 1.47
CA MET A 345 6.27 0.65 1.97
C MET A 345 7.34 0.01 1.06
N GLU A 346 7.12 -1.23 0.62
CA GLU A 346 8.04 -1.92 -0.29
C GLU A 346 8.15 -1.21 -1.65
N ILE A 347 7.03 -0.74 -2.19
CA ILE A 347 7.00 0.00 -3.45
C ILE A 347 7.80 1.31 -3.33
N ILE A 348 7.58 2.08 -2.26
CA ILE A 348 8.34 3.32 -2.03
C ILE A 348 9.84 3.03 -1.90
N GLN A 349 10.22 1.96 -1.20
CA GLN A 349 11.62 1.55 -1.07
C GLN A 349 12.24 1.18 -2.42
N GLU A 350 11.55 0.39 -3.24
CA GLU A 350 12.03 0.05 -4.58
C GLU A 350 12.08 1.25 -5.53
N ARG A 351 11.16 2.18 -5.41
CA ARG A 351 11.18 3.43 -6.17
C ARG A 351 12.35 4.33 -5.78
N LEU A 352 12.68 4.42 -4.48
CA LEU A 352 13.88 5.13 -4.01
C LEU A 352 15.15 4.56 -4.65
N ASP A 353 15.27 3.22 -4.71
CA ASP A 353 16.40 2.55 -5.33
C ASP A 353 16.43 2.76 -6.84
N ARG A 354 15.35 2.46 -7.57
CA ARG A 354 15.32 2.44 -9.04
C ARG A 354 15.26 3.84 -9.68
N GLU A 355 14.40 4.73 -9.15
CA GLU A 355 14.17 6.06 -9.76
C GLU A 355 15.21 7.09 -9.30
N PHE A 356 15.73 6.94 -8.08
CA PHE A 356 16.62 7.93 -7.46
C PHE A 356 18.01 7.40 -7.14
N ASN A 357 18.27 6.10 -7.41
CA ASN A 357 19.53 5.41 -7.06
C ASN A 357 19.91 5.63 -5.58
N MET A 358 18.89 5.54 -4.71
CA MET A 358 19.00 5.82 -3.28
C MET A 358 18.83 4.53 -2.48
N ASP A 359 19.96 3.96 -2.06
CA ASP A 359 19.97 2.82 -1.15
C ASP A 359 19.61 3.26 0.28
N VAL A 360 18.57 2.64 0.85
CA VAL A 360 18.05 2.99 2.17
C VAL A 360 17.98 1.80 3.11
N ILE A 361 18.05 2.09 4.40
CA ILE A 361 17.77 1.16 5.50
C ILE A 361 16.38 1.50 6.04
N THR A 362 15.47 0.54 6.06
CA THR A 362 14.17 0.67 6.71
C THR A 362 14.19 -0.01 8.08
N THR A 363 13.62 0.64 9.08
CA THR A 363 13.43 0.04 10.41
C THR A 363 12.23 -0.91 10.41
N VAL A 364 12.06 -1.64 11.51
CA VAL A 364 10.86 -2.48 11.71
C VAL A 364 9.61 -1.60 11.60
N PRO A 365 8.64 -1.97 10.74
CA PRO A 365 7.39 -1.23 10.63
C PRO A 365 6.58 -1.35 11.92
N ASN A 366 6.00 -0.24 12.31
CA ASN A 366 5.10 -0.13 13.45
C ASN A 366 3.78 0.49 13.00
N VAL A 367 2.72 0.22 13.76
CA VAL A 367 1.43 0.86 13.56
C VAL A 367 1.32 2.11 14.44
N SER A 368 0.27 2.91 14.25
CA SER A 368 -0.05 4.02 15.13
C SER A 368 -0.69 3.50 16.42
N TYR A 369 -0.22 3.98 17.55
CA TYR A 369 -0.76 3.64 18.88
C TYR A 369 -1.29 4.91 19.57
N MET A 370 -2.42 4.81 20.24
CA MET A 370 -2.94 5.87 21.11
C MET A 370 -2.51 5.59 22.54
N VAL A 371 -1.68 6.48 23.08
CA VAL A 371 -1.15 6.37 24.44
C VAL A 371 -1.87 7.36 25.33
N TYR A 372 -2.54 6.86 26.33
CA TYR A 372 -3.24 7.63 27.34
C TYR A 372 -2.37 7.76 28.58
N ASP A 373 -2.16 8.98 29.03
CA ASP A 373 -1.46 9.22 30.28
C ASP A 373 -2.44 9.25 31.48
N LYS A 374 -1.88 9.22 32.69
CA LYS A 374 -2.67 9.28 33.93
C LYS A 374 -3.41 10.60 34.15
N GLN A 375 -3.16 11.62 33.34
CA GLN A 375 -3.81 12.92 33.36
C GLN A 375 -4.98 12.99 32.35
N GLY A 376 -5.12 11.95 31.52
CA GLY A 376 -6.15 11.86 30.48
C GLY A 376 -5.74 12.52 29.16
N GLU A 377 -4.48 12.91 28.99
CA GLU A 377 -3.96 13.37 27.70
C GLU A 377 -3.73 12.17 26.79
N VAL A 378 -4.06 12.34 25.49
CA VAL A 378 -3.88 11.32 24.45
C VAL A 378 -2.76 11.73 23.54
N LYS A 379 -1.79 10.85 23.37
CA LYS A 379 -0.67 11.04 22.45
C LYS A 379 -0.62 9.92 21.41
N GLU A 380 -0.63 10.28 20.14
CA GLU A 380 -0.38 9.34 19.06
C GLU A 380 1.12 9.05 18.96
N VAL A 381 1.49 7.76 18.97
CA VAL A 381 2.87 7.29 18.96
C VAL A 381 3.09 6.32 17.82
N HIS A 382 3.97 6.69 16.88
CA HIS A 382 4.35 5.88 15.71
C HIS A 382 5.73 5.22 15.85
N ASN A 383 6.50 5.66 16.85
CA ASN A 383 7.85 5.17 17.10
C ASN A 383 7.96 4.69 18.55
N PRO A 384 8.43 3.44 18.80
CA PRO A 384 8.65 2.95 20.16
C PRO A 384 9.55 3.83 21.02
N SER A 385 10.50 4.57 20.39
CA SER A 385 11.38 5.51 21.10
C SER A 385 10.65 6.76 21.61
N GLY A 386 9.48 7.09 21.05
CA GLY A 386 8.62 8.20 21.48
C GLY A 386 7.64 7.84 22.60
N LEU A 387 7.66 6.59 23.07
CA LEU A 387 6.79 6.13 24.15
C LEU A 387 7.18 6.85 25.47
N PRO A 388 6.22 7.44 26.19
CA PRO A 388 6.47 7.99 27.52
C PRO A 388 6.97 6.95 28.52
N ASP A 389 7.49 7.40 29.66
CA ASP A 389 7.88 6.47 30.74
C ASP A 389 6.66 5.63 31.16
N ALA A 390 6.88 4.32 31.35
CA ALA A 390 5.82 3.37 31.70
C ALA A 390 5.04 3.77 32.97
N THR A 391 5.65 4.55 33.89
CA THR A 391 5.00 5.05 35.11
C THR A 391 3.97 6.15 34.84
N MET A 392 4.06 6.84 33.70
CA MET A 392 3.16 7.92 33.29
C MET A 392 1.98 7.40 32.45
N ILE A 393 2.10 6.22 31.85
CA ILE A 393 1.09 5.63 31.01
C ILE A 393 -0.04 5.03 31.86
N ASP A 394 -1.29 5.34 31.52
CA ASP A 394 -2.48 4.66 32.04
C ASP A 394 -2.75 3.39 31.22
N HIS A 395 -3.01 3.55 29.93
CA HIS A 395 -3.17 2.45 29.00
C HIS A 395 -2.73 2.82 27.58
N ILE A 396 -2.59 1.80 26.71
CA ILE A 396 -2.25 1.97 25.31
C ILE A 396 -3.34 1.28 24.49
N GLU A 397 -3.84 1.96 23.46
CA GLU A 397 -4.75 1.39 22.49
C GLU A 397 -4.02 1.10 21.19
N GLU A 398 -4.31 -0.07 20.60
CA GLU A 398 -3.83 -0.47 19.28
C GLU A 398 -4.97 -0.52 18.26
N PRO A 399 -4.68 -0.26 16.97
CA PRO A 399 -5.68 -0.34 15.92
C PRO A 399 -6.07 -1.80 15.65
N PHE A 400 -7.37 -2.06 15.61
CA PHE A 400 -7.97 -3.32 15.19
C PHE A 400 -8.55 -3.17 13.79
N ILE A 401 -8.40 -4.21 13.01
CA ILE A 401 -8.97 -4.34 11.68
C ILE A 401 -10.10 -5.38 11.69
N LYS A 402 -11.09 -5.15 10.85
CA LYS A 402 -12.05 -6.18 10.46
C LYS A 402 -11.53 -6.81 9.18
N ALA A 403 -11.08 -8.05 9.27
CA ALA A 403 -10.45 -8.80 8.20
C ALA A 403 -11.41 -9.85 7.63
N SER A 404 -11.56 -9.90 6.31
CA SER A 404 -12.30 -10.91 5.57
C SER A 404 -11.33 -11.85 4.86
N ILE A 405 -11.48 -13.15 5.07
CA ILE A 405 -10.69 -14.18 4.43
C ILE A 405 -11.64 -15.13 3.70
N ILE A 406 -11.55 -15.16 2.37
CA ILE A 406 -12.31 -16.13 1.57
C ILE A 406 -11.40 -17.30 1.22
N THR A 407 -11.87 -18.51 1.51
CA THR A 407 -11.11 -19.73 1.31
C THR A 407 -12.01 -20.94 1.09
N SER A 408 -11.44 -22.06 0.62
CA SER A 408 -12.17 -23.32 0.55
C SER A 408 -12.21 -24.03 1.91
N SER A 409 -13.24 -24.83 2.15
CA SER A 409 -13.52 -25.51 3.44
C SER A 409 -12.35 -26.34 3.98
N GLN A 410 -11.51 -26.89 3.10
CA GLN A 410 -10.34 -27.70 3.48
C GLN A 410 -9.25 -26.91 4.23
N PHE A 411 -9.19 -25.59 4.08
CA PHE A 411 -8.16 -24.73 4.69
C PHE A 411 -8.64 -24.00 5.95
N ILE A 412 -9.92 -24.14 6.35
CA ILE A 412 -10.49 -23.44 7.51
C ILE A 412 -9.66 -23.72 8.77
N GLY A 413 -9.36 -24.98 9.08
CA GLY A 413 -8.63 -25.34 10.29
C GLY A 413 -7.26 -24.67 10.41
N PRO A 414 -6.37 -24.77 9.41
CA PRO A 414 -5.09 -24.05 9.39
C PRO A 414 -5.22 -22.53 9.47
N ILE A 415 -6.19 -21.93 8.77
CA ILE A 415 -6.42 -20.48 8.79
C ILE A 415 -6.93 -20.03 10.16
N MET A 416 -7.91 -20.72 10.74
CA MET A 416 -8.39 -20.45 12.09
C MET A 416 -7.24 -20.44 13.11
N LYS A 417 -6.36 -21.45 13.02
CA LYS A 417 -5.18 -21.52 13.89
C LYS A 417 -4.26 -20.31 13.69
N LEU A 418 -3.93 -19.98 12.43
CA LEU A 418 -3.10 -18.80 12.13
C LEU A 418 -3.69 -17.53 12.71
N CYS A 419 -4.98 -17.28 12.52
CA CYS A 419 -5.66 -16.09 13.03
C CYS A 419 -5.67 -16.07 14.56
N LEU A 420 -6.01 -17.17 15.23
CA LEU A 420 -6.01 -17.25 16.70
C LEU A 420 -4.62 -17.02 17.31
N ASP A 421 -3.56 -17.52 16.65
CA ASP A 421 -2.17 -17.26 17.05
C ASP A 421 -1.81 -15.76 16.94
N LYS A 422 -2.57 -14.98 16.15
CA LYS A 422 -2.45 -13.52 15.96
C LYS A 422 -3.45 -12.71 16.81
N ARG A 423 -3.91 -13.25 17.93
CA ARG A 423 -4.83 -12.59 18.88
C ARG A 423 -6.16 -12.16 18.26
N SER A 424 -6.60 -12.84 17.20
CA SER A 424 -7.84 -12.50 16.51
C SER A 424 -9.07 -13.06 17.22
N GLU A 425 -10.20 -12.39 16.99
CA GLU A 425 -11.53 -12.82 17.40
C GLU A 425 -12.36 -13.13 16.14
N LEU A 426 -12.94 -14.34 16.06
CA LEU A 426 -13.84 -14.69 14.95
C LEU A 426 -15.17 -13.97 15.14
N VAL A 427 -15.56 -13.18 14.15
CA VAL A 427 -16.83 -12.42 14.13
C VAL A 427 -17.93 -13.25 13.47
N SER A 428 -17.67 -13.77 12.27
CA SER A 428 -18.63 -14.57 11.51
C SER A 428 -17.95 -15.55 10.56
N GLN A 429 -18.69 -16.57 10.19
CA GLN A 429 -18.32 -17.54 9.17
C GLN A 429 -19.54 -17.73 8.26
N ASN A 430 -19.43 -17.35 7.00
CA ASN A 430 -20.50 -17.38 6.03
C ASN A 430 -20.10 -18.24 4.83
N TYR A 431 -21.05 -18.98 4.27
CA TYR A 431 -20.85 -19.61 2.98
C TYR A 431 -21.06 -18.59 1.86
N VAL A 432 -20.09 -18.47 0.98
CA VAL A 432 -20.18 -17.57 -0.17
C VAL A 432 -20.82 -18.30 -1.34
N SER A 433 -20.32 -19.50 -1.69
CA SER A 433 -20.89 -20.39 -2.69
C SER A 433 -20.24 -21.77 -2.59
N GLY A 434 -21.01 -22.83 -2.83
CA GLY A 434 -20.51 -24.20 -2.91
C GLY A 434 -19.59 -24.59 -1.75
N ASN A 435 -18.30 -24.75 -2.01
CA ASN A 435 -17.28 -25.13 -1.03
C ASN A 435 -16.45 -23.94 -0.48
N ARG A 436 -16.83 -22.70 -0.78
CA ARG A 436 -16.12 -21.48 -0.39
C ARG A 436 -16.80 -20.80 0.79
N LEU A 437 -15.98 -20.36 1.73
CA LEU A 437 -16.42 -19.67 2.94
C LEU A 437 -15.66 -18.35 3.10
N GLU A 438 -16.39 -17.40 3.65
CA GLU A 438 -15.84 -16.17 4.21
C GLU A 438 -15.68 -16.32 5.72
N LEU A 439 -14.50 -16.03 6.21
CA LEU A 439 -14.18 -15.95 7.64
C LEU A 439 -13.89 -14.49 7.96
N VAL A 440 -14.68 -13.90 8.85
CA VAL A 440 -14.50 -12.52 9.29
C VAL A 440 -13.90 -12.49 10.68
N PHE A 441 -12.77 -11.81 10.82
CA PHE A 441 -12.05 -11.69 12.08
C PHE A 441 -11.83 -10.23 12.48
N MET A 442 -11.80 -9.99 13.79
CA MET A 442 -11.19 -8.78 14.36
C MET A 442 -9.75 -9.11 14.73
N ILE A 443 -8.77 -8.43 14.14
CA ILE A 443 -7.34 -8.71 14.33
C ILE A 443 -6.62 -7.39 14.67
N PRO A 444 -5.69 -7.36 15.64
CA PRO A 444 -4.81 -6.22 15.82
C PRO A 444 -3.94 -5.98 14.59
N LEU A 445 -3.93 -4.77 14.04
CA LEU A 445 -3.19 -4.44 12.82
C LEU A 445 -1.69 -4.79 12.94
N GLY A 446 -1.08 -4.54 14.11
CA GLY A 446 0.34 -4.85 14.35
C GLY A 446 0.71 -6.33 14.21
N GLU A 447 -0.25 -7.24 14.34
CA GLU A 447 0.00 -8.69 14.21
C GLU A 447 0.03 -9.17 12.76
N ILE A 448 -0.54 -8.40 11.82
CA ILE A 448 -0.58 -8.78 10.40
C ILE A 448 0.53 -8.13 9.58
N VAL A 449 1.12 -7.04 10.07
CA VAL A 449 2.07 -6.19 9.32
C VAL A 449 3.32 -6.95 8.89
N ILE A 450 3.79 -7.99 9.59
CA ILE A 450 5.11 -8.57 9.32
C ILE A 450 5.06 -9.82 8.42
N ASP A 451 4.25 -10.83 8.73
CA ASP A 451 4.37 -12.15 8.07
C ASP A 451 3.02 -12.83 7.78
N PHE A 452 1.92 -12.18 8.12
CA PHE A 452 0.60 -12.81 8.08
C PHE A 452 0.18 -13.21 6.66
N TYR A 453 0.35 -12.31 5.69
CA TYR A 453 -0.09 -12.55 4.31
C TYR A 453 0.68 -13.72 3.67
N ASP A 454 2.00 -13.76 3.84
CA ASP A 454 2.84 -14.83 3.31
C ASP A 454 2.48 -16.18 3.93
N LYS A 455 2.23 -16.21 5.25
CA LYS A 455 1.77 -17.41 5.95
C LYS A 455 0.40 -17.85 5.49
N LEU A 456 -0.55 -16.91 5.36
CA LEU A 456 -1.89 -17.20 4.85
C LEU A 456 -1.84 -17.81 3.45
N LYS A 457 -1.07 -17.20 2.55
CA LYS A 457 -0.85 -17.71 1.19
C LYS A 457 -0.22 -19.09 1.17
N SER A 458 0.79 -19.30 2.02
CA SER A 458 1.48 -20.59 2.13
C SER A 458 0.57 -21.72 2.63
N ILE A 459 -0.14 -21.53 3.74
CA ILE A 459 -1.01 -22.57 4.33
C ILE A 459 -2.24 -22.88 3.49
N SER A 460 -2.72 -21.89 2.74
CA SER A 460 -3.84 -22.04 1.81
C SER A 460 -3.42 -22.48 0.41
N LYS A 461 -2.11 -22.66 0.16
CA LYS A 461 -1.56 -22.93 -1.18
C LYS A 461 -1.97 -21.90 -2.24
N GLY A 462 -2.18 -20.65 -1.83
CA GLY A 462 -2.65 -19.57 -2.68
C GLY A 462 -4.18 -19.50 -2.87
N TYR A 463 -4.97 -20.39 -2.24
CA TYR A 463 -6.43 -20.40 -2.37
C TYR A 463 -7.18 -19.50 -1.39
N ALA A 464 -6.49 -18.83 -0.46
CA ALA A 464 -7.11 -17.85 0.41
C ALA A 464 -6.84 -16.42 -0.09
N SER A 465 -7.89 -15.65 -0.24
CA SER A 465 -7.81 -14.20 -0.41
C SER A 465 -8.03 -13.49 0.91
N PHE A 466 -7.44 -12.32 1.05
CA PHE A 466 -7.46 -11.53 2.28
C PHE A 466 -7.72 -10.08 1.95
N ASP A 467 -8.66 -9.49 2.69
CA ASP A 467 -8.95 -8.07 2.64
C ASP A 467 -9.26 -7.56 4.05
N TYR A 468 -9.06 -6.27 4.31
CA TYR A 468 -9.33 -5.70 5.63
C TYR A 468 -9.62 -4.21 5.57
N HIS A 469 -10.33 -3.72 6.57
CA HIS A 469 -10.47 -2.29 6.85
C HIS A 469 -10.28 -2.02 8.34
N ILE A 470 -9.91 -0.79 8.66
CA ILE A 470 -9.72 -0.37 10.04
C ILE A 470 -11.08 -0.22 10.69
N ASP A 471 -11.23 -0.80 11.88
CA ASP A 471 -12.47 -0.79 12.63
C ASP A 471 -12.40 0.20 13.80
N SER A 472 -11.50 -0.05 14.75
CA SER A 472 -11.45 0.71 16.01
C SER A 472 -10.08 0.64 16.66
N PHE A 473 -9.83 1.52 17.62
CA PHE A 473 -8.73 1.39 18.56
C PHE A 473 -9.24 0.71 19.83
N ARG A 474 -8.46 -0.24 20.37
CA ARG A 474 -8.83 -0.99 21.57
C ARG A 474 -7.68 -1.05 22.57
N PRO A 475 -7.96 -0.95 23.89
CA PRO A 475 -6.94 -1.11 24.91
C PRO A 475 -6.25 -2.47 24.85
N SER A 476 -4.92 -2.47 24.91
CA SER A 476 -4.10 -3.67 24.85
C SER A 476 -2.88 -3.60 25.77
N LYS A 477 -2.45 -4.77 26.27
CA LYS A 477 -1.26 -4.88 27.12
C LYS A 477 0.02 -4.91 26.28
N LEU A 478 0.39 -3.74 25.77
CA LEU A 478 1.58 -3.57 24.94
C LEU A 478 2.80 -3.24 25.79
N VAL A 479 3.94 -3.77 25.40
CA VAL A 479 5.23 -3.51 26.01
C VAL A 479 6.25 -3.12 24.96
N LYS A 480 7.14 -2.21 25.32
CA LYS A 480 8.29 -1.86 24.50
C LYS A 480 9.35 -2.96 24.63
N LEU A 481 9.70 -3.55 23.52
CA LEU A 481 10.79 -4.52 23.40
C LEU A 481 12.00 -3.82 22.79
N ASP A 482 13.08 -3.72 23.56
CA ASP A 482 14.36 -3.16 23.13
C ASP A 482 15.37 -4.27 22.84
N ILE A 483 16.12 -4.10 21.76
CA ILE A 483 17.27 -4.94 21.45
C ILE A 483 18.55 -4.21 21.85
N LEU A 484 19.36 -4.88 22.68
CA LEU A 484 20.63 -4.33 23.14
C LEU A 484 21.80 -5.12 22.54
N LEU A 485 22.77 -4.40 22.02
CA LEU A 485 24.05 -4.96 21.58
C LEU A 485 25.15 -4.54 22.54
N ASN A 486 25.74 -5.51 23.21
CA ASN A 486 26.72 -5.27 24.30
C ASN A 486 26.22 -4.38 25.46
N GLY A 487 24.91 -4.32 25.66
CA GLY A 487 24.27 -3.50 26.67
C GLY A 487 23.79 -2.13 26.19
N GLU A 488 24.12 -1.74 24.96
CA GLU A 488 23.65 -0.50 24.34
C GLU A 488 22.38 -0.77 23.53
N PRO A 489 21.29 0.00 23.72
CA PRO A 489 20.07 -0.17 22.95
C PRO A 489 20.24 0.24 21.49
N VAL A 490 19.65 -0.53 20.58
CA VAL A 490 19.55 -0.21 19.15
C VAL A 490 18.12 0.21 18.87
N ASP A 491 17.88 1.51 18.88
CA ASP A 491 16.56 2.12 18.73
C ASP A 491 15.84 1.71 17.44
N ALA A 492 16.57 1.54 16.34
CA ALA A 492 16.06 1.07 15.06
C ALA A 492 15.49 -0.36 15.07
N LEU A 493 15.82 -1.16 16.10
CA LEU A 493 15.31 -2.52 16.31
C LEU A 493 14.28 -2.60 17.44
N SER A 494 13.96 -1.48 18.08
CA SER A 494 12.91 -1.42 19.11
C SER A 494 11.52 -1.54 18.47
N THR A 495 10.61 -2.28 19.13
CA THR A 495 9.23 -2.46 18.67
C THR A 495 8.27 -2.49 19.85
N LEU A 496 7.00 -2.16 19.58
CA LEU A 496 5.89 -2.40 20.51
C LEU A 496 5.27 -3.74 20.18
N THR A 497 5.09 -4.59 21.17
CA THR A 497 4.48 -5.91 21.02
C THR A 497 3.61 -6.24 22.22
N HIS A 498 2.64 -7.13 22.04
CA HIS A 498 1.81 -7.59 23.13
C HIS A 498 2.64 -8.40 24.15
N GLU A 499 2.35 -8.23 25.44
CA GLU A 499 3.10 -8.86 26.54
C GLU A 499 3.21 -10.39 26.38
N SER A 500 2.13 -11.06 25.92
CA SER A 500 2.12 -12.52 25.70
C SER A 500 3.13 -12.99 24.65
N ASN A 501 3.41 -12.18 23.63
CA ASN A 501 4.26 -12.52 22.50
C ASN A 501 5.70 -12.03 22.65
N ALA A 502 5.94 -11.10 23.58
CA ALA A 502 7.22 -10.39 23.73
C ALA A 502 8.41 -11.33 23.94
N VAL A 503 8.26 -12.39 24.75
CA VAL A 503 9.35 -13.34 25.03
C VAL A 503 9.70 -14.18 23.80
N VAL A 504 8.68 -14.68 23.07
CA VAL A 504 8.87 -15.50 21.86
C VAL A 504 9.48 -14.67 20.76
N PHE A 505 8.94 -13.49 20.53
CA PHE A 505 9.41 -12.56 19.52
C PHE A 505 10.84 -12.07 19.79
N GLY A 506 11.13 -11.66 21.03
CA GLY A 506 12.47 -11.23 21.44
C GLY A 506 13.52 -12.33 21.30
N ARG A 507 13.17 -13.59 21.56
CA ARG A 507 14.07 -14.73 21.36
C ARG A 507 14.38 -14.95 19.89
N ARG A 508 13.38 -14.98 19.04
CA ARG A 508 13.55 -15.12 17.58
C ARG A 508 14.39 -13.99 16.99
N MET A 509 14.15 -12.75 17.41
CA MET A 509 14.99 -11.61 17.01
C MET A 509 16.46 -11.82 17.40
N CYS A 510 16.74 -12.22 18.63
CA CYS A 510 18.11 -12.47 19.09
C CYS A 510 18.79 -13.60 18.30
N GLU A 511 18.08 -14.69 18.00
CA GLU A 511 18.58 -15.82 17.21
C GLU A 511 18.90 -15.39 15.78
N LYS A 512 17.99 -14.66 15.12
CA LYS A 512 18.16 -14.16 13.75
C LYS A 512 19.32 -13.16 13.64
N LEU A 513 19.41 -12.22 14.56
CA LEU A 513 20.53 -11.27 14.63
C LEU A 513 21.88 -11.96 14.86
N LYS A 514 21.92 -13.04 15.65
CA LYS A 514 23.15 -13.82 15.85
C LYS A 514 23.65 -14.49 14.56
N GLU A 515 22.75 -14.91 13.68
CA GLU A 515 23.10 -15.49 12.38
C GLU A 515 23.67 -14.44 11.42
N LEU A 516 23.16 -13.23 11.47
CA LEU A 516 23.42 -12.17 10.50
C LEU A 516 24.57 -11.24 10.90
N ILE A 517 24.77 -11.01 12.19
CA ILE A 517 25.86 -10.16 12.66
C ILE A 517 27.19 -10.92 12.51
N PRO A 518 28.16 -10.38 11.73
CA PRO A 518 29.43 -11.05 11.51
C PRO A 518 30.27 -11.10 12.80
N ARG A 519 31.04 -12.17 12.95
CA ARG A 519 31.97 -12.31 14.06
C ARG A 519 33.02 -11.20 14.04
N GLN A 520 33.18 -10.52 15.17
CA GLN A 520 34.17 -9.45 15.33
C GLN A 520 35.32 -9.90 16.26
N GLN A 521 36.22 -8.99 16.58
CA GLN A 521 37.38 -9.28 17.44
C GLN A 521 37.02 -9.50 18.93
N PHE A 522 35.74 -9.21 19.29
CA PHE A 522 35.18 -9.39 20.63
C PHE A 522 33.81 -10.08 20.55
N ASP A 523 33.39 -10.64 21.69
CA ASP A 523 32.05 -11.26 21.77
C ASP A 523 30.98 -10.16 21.77
N ILE A 524 29.93 -10.35 20.95
CA ILE A 524 28.79 -9.46 20.89
C ILE A 524 27.65 -10.13 21.65
N ALA A 525 27.20 -9.52 22.73
CA ALA A 525 26.01 -9.94 23.43
C ALA A 525 24.79 -9.28 22.78
N ILE A 526 23.87 -10.09 22.31
CA ILE A 526 22.58 -9.67 21.77
C ILE A 526 21.54 -9.98 22.84
N GLN A 527 20.79 -8.98 23.27
CA GLN A 527 19.80 -9.14 24.35
C GLN A 527 18.49 -8.48 23.96
N ALA A 528 17.39 -9.15 24.26
CA ALA A 528 16.07 -8.55 24.18
C ALA A 528 15.61 -8.20 25.60
N ALA A 529 15.12 -6.99 25.80
CA ALA A 529 14.72 -6.47 27.10
C ALA A 529 13.37 -5.76 27.06
N ILE A 530 12.63 -5.86 28.16
CA ILE A 530 11.43 -5.06 28.45
C ILE A 530 11.78 -4.18 29.65
N GLY A 531 11.98 -2.89 29.40
CA GLY A 531 12.54 -1.98 30.41
C GLY A 531 13.91 -2.49 30.90
N ALA A 532 14.06 -2.68 32.20
CA ALA A 532 15.30 -3.20 32.79
C ALA A 532 15.44 -4.75 32.76
N LYS A 533 14.37 -5.48 32.39
CA LYS A 533 14.35 -6.94 32.43
C LYS A 533 14.77 -7.54 31.10
N ILE A 534 15.87 -8.27 31.09
CA ILE A 534 16.33 -9.06 29.95
C ILE A 534 15.49 -10.34 29.86
N ILE A 535 14.83 -10.55 28.71
CA ILE A 535 13.93 -11.69 28.45
C ILE A 535 14.55 -12.76 27.54
N ALA A 536 15.52 -12.37 26.71
CA ALA A 536 16.27 -13.28 25.85
C ALA A 536 17.71 -12.80 25.68
N ARG A 537 18.61 -13.74 25.42
CA ARG A 537 20.05 -13.44 25.23
C ARG A 537 20.68 -14.44 24.28
N GLU A 538 21.42 -13.92 23.31
CA GLU A 538 22.30 -14.68 22.42
C GLU A 538 23.71 -14.04 22.38
N THR A 539 24.67 -14.76 21.84
CA THR A 539 26.05 -14.25 21.77
C THR A 539 26.70 -14.66 20.46
N VAL A 540 27.18 -13.67 19.71
CA VAL A 540 28.07 -13.89 18.57
C VAL A 540 29.50 -14.01 19.09
N LYS A 541 30.07 -15.21 18.95
CA LYS A 541 31.43 -15.48 19.45
C LYS A 541 32.47 -14.74 18.57
N GLN A 542 33.49 -14.21 19.24
CA GLN A 542 34.61 -13.51 18.60
C GLN A 542 35.41 -14.40 17.62
N VAL A 543 36.09 -13.77 16.69
CA VAL A 543 37.13 -14.44 15.90
C VAL A 543 38.32 -14.73 16.82
N ARG A 544 38.64 -16.00 16.99
CA ARG A 544 39.81 -16.40 17.81
C ARG A 544 41.06 -16.39 16.95
N LYS A 545 42.02 -15.54 17.28
CA LYS A 545 43.39 -15.63 16.78
C LYS A 545 44.22 -16.38 17.80
N ASP A 546 44.81 -17.50 17.43
CA ASP A 546 45.73 -18.24 18.31
C ASP A 546 47.05 -17.47 18.42
N VAL A 547 47.15 -16.67 19.50
CA VAL A 547 48.35 -15.87 19.79
C VAL A 547 49.47 -16.72 20.36
N THR A 548 49.18 -17.98 20.69
CA THR A 548 50.14 -18.93 21.28
C THR A 548 50.72 -19.91 20.25
N ALA A 549 50.20 -19.94 19.01
CA ALA A 549 50.63 -20.84 17.93
C ALA A 549 52.13 -20.77 17.60
N LYS A 550 52.76 -19.59 17.82
CA LYS A 550 54.19 -19.38 17.61
C LYS A 550 55.06 -19.61 18.87
N CYS A 551 54.47 -20.04 19.97
CA CYS A 551 55.22 -20.34 21.20
C CYS A 551 55.65 -21.80 21.20
N TYR A 552 56.82 -22.06 20.68
CA TYR A 552 57.48 -23.37 20.75
C TYR A 552 58.04 -23.57 22.17
N GLY A 553 57.79 -24.77 22.75
CA GLY A 553 58.31 -25.16 24.08
C GLY A 553 57.45 -24.76 25.27
N GLY A 554 57.74 -25.30 26.42
CA GLY A 554 56.96 -25.25 27.68
C GLY A 554 56.92 -23.94 28.44
N ASP A 555 57.21 -22.78 27.85
CA ASP A 555 57.14 -21.49 28.53
C ASP A 555 55.72 -21.06 28.85
N ILE A 556 55.20 -21.58 29.96
CA ILE A 556 53.85 -21.33 30.48
C ILE A 556 53.66 -19.84 30.83
N SER A 557 54.71 -19.18 31.31
CA SER A 557 54.66 -17.78 31.71
C SER A 557 54.45 -16.85 30.54
N ARG A 558 55.11 -17.11 29.40
CA ARG A 558 54.98 -16.34 28.17
C ARG A 558 53.60 -16.55 27.52
N LYS A 559 53.13 -17.81 27.50
CA LYS A 559 51.76 -18.12 27.02
C LYS A 559 50.69 -17.38 27.84
N ARG A 560 50.83 -17.36 29.16
CA ARG A 560 49.91 -16.67 30.07
C ARG A 560 49.90 -15.15 29.85
N LYS A 561 51.09 -14.52 29.73
CA LYS A 561 51.23 -13.08 29.43
C LYS A 561 50.60 -12.70 28.09
N LEU A 562 50.77 -13.51 27.03
CA LEU A 562 50.17 -13.28 25.72
C LEU A 562 48.65 -13.38 25.78
N LEU A 563 48.10 -14.36 26.47
CA LEU A 563 46.66 -14.52 26.69
C LEU A 563 46.07 -13.37 27.51
N GLU A 564 46.76 -12.91 28.56
CA GLU A 564 46.33 -11.75 29.34
C GLU A 564 46.37 -10.45 28.54
N LYS A 565 47.41 -10.25 27.72
CA LYS A 565 47.51 -9.09 26.80
C LYS A 565 46.40 -9.12 25.75
N GLN A 566 46.09 -10.28 25.20
CA GLN A 566 44.97 -10.47 24.30
C GLN A 566 43.63 -10.15 24.98
N LYS A 567 43.43 -10.64 26.22
CA LYS A 567 42.21 -10.38 27.01
C LYS A 567 42.03 -8.89 27.31
N LYS A 568 43.12 -8.19 27.70
CA LYS A 568 43.10 -6.73 27.91
C LYS A 568 42.81 -5.96 26.62
N GLY A 569 43.46 -6.33 25.52
CA GLY A 569 43.23 -5.73 24.22
C GLY A 569 41.78 -5.87 23.75
N LYS A 570 41.18 -7.06 23.89
CA LYS A 570 39.78 -7.34 23.57
C LYS A 570 38.80 -6.55 24.44
N LYS A 571 39.09 -6.43 25.76
CA LYS A 571 38.29 -5.61 26.67
C LYS A 571 38.29 -4.13 26.25
N ARG A 572 39.47 -3.62 25.83
CA ARG A 572 39.61 -2.23 25.35
C ARG A 572 38.90 -2.02 24.01
N MET A 573 38.98 -2.98 23.06
CA MET A 573 38.26 -2.93 21.79
C MET A 573 36.74 -2.95 22.00
N LYS A 574 36.22 -3.74 22.94
CA LYS A 574 34.79 -3.77 23.29
C LYS A 574 34.29 -2.43 23.86
N GLN A 575 35.14 -1.67 24.53
CA GLN A 575 34.80 -0.35 25.11
C GLN A 575 34.83 0.78 24.07
N VAL A 576 35.54 0.61 22.97
CA VAL A 576 35.77 1.66 21.93
C VAL A 576 35.08 1.34 20.63
N GLY A 577 34.74 0.07 20.36
CA GLY A 577 34.17 -0.36 19.08
C GLY A 577 32.65 -0.38 19.10
N ASN A 578 32.00 0.40 18.22
CA ASN A 578 30.60 0.25 17.89
C ASN A 578 30.39 -1.08 17.16
N VAL A 579 29.33 -1.80 17.51
CA VAL A 579 28.93 -3.00 16.77
C VAL A 579 28.34 -2.60 15.43
N GLN A 580 29.00 -2.96 14.34
CA GLN A 580 28.45 -2.76 13.02
C GLN A 580 27.33 -3.79 12.78
N VAL A 581 26.11 -3.29 12.64
CA VAL A 581 24.94 -4.10 12.27
C VAL A 581 24.79 -4.01 10.75
N PRO A 582 24.89 -5.12 10.01
CA PRO A 582 24.72 -5.08 8.56
C PRO A 582 23.26 -4.78 8.20
N GLN A 583 23.04 -4.09 7.08
CA GLN A 583 21.70 -3.75 6.55
C GLN A 583 20.77 -4.98 6.50
N LYS A 584 21.28 -6.12 6.06
CA LYS A 584 20.53 -7.39 6.04
C LYS A 584 19.94 -7.79 7.38
N ALA A 585 20.52 -7.34 8.50
CA ALA A 585 20.00 -7.65 9.83
C ALA A 585 18.72 -6.86 10.15
N PHE A 586 18.60 -5.62 9.67
CA PHE A 586 17.36 -4.83 9.82
C PHE A 586 16.23 -5.41 8.95
N LEU A 587 16.54 -5.79 7.71
CA LEU A 587 15.57 -6.39 6.79
C LEU A 587 15.12 -7.81 7.22
N ALA A 588 16.04 -8.59 7.82
CA ALA A 588 15.74 -9.97 8.22
C ALA A 588 14.87 -10.05 9.49
N VAL A 589 14.84 -9.00 10.30
CA VAL A 589 13.89 -8.88 11.42
C VAL A 589 12.44 -8.74 10.90
N LEU A 590 12.25 -8.28 9.65
CA LEU A 590 10.94 -8.22 8.98
C LEU A 590 10.45 -9.62 8.53
N LYS A 591 11.32 -10.62 8.46
CA LYS A 591 11.04 -11.99 8.00
C LYS A 591 11.44 -12.99 9.11
N LEU A 592 10.82 -12.83 10.29
CA LEU A 592 10.95 -13.81 11.36
C LEU A 592 9.99 -14.97 11.09
N ASP A 593 10.53 -16.09 10.59
CA ASP A 593 9.80 -17.35 10.39
C ASP A 593 9.27 -17.95 11.70
#